data_c4588a3b6e4d59ea837c2903c688de4c
#
_entry.id   c4588a3b6e4d59ea837c2903c688de4c
#
_cell.length_a   1.000
_cell.length_b   1.000
_cell.length_c   1.000
_cell.angle_alpha   90.00
_cell.angle_beta   90.00
_cell.angle_gamma   90.00
#
_symmetry.space_group_name_H-M   'P 1'
#
loop_
_entity.id
_entity.type
_entity.pdbx_description
1 polymer ?
#
loop_
_entity_poly.entity_id
_entity_poly.type
_entity_poly.pdbx_seq_one_letter_code
_entity_poly.pdbx_strand_id
1 'polypeptide(L)'
;METLRIKTDGLTQQVLAAGPVDGPLVVLVHGFPELGISWRSQVKALGEAGYRALAPDMRGYGGTDRPDRREDYTILHLVGDMVDLVRSQGRDQAVVVGHDWGAPVAWHCALMRPDLFRAVAALSVPFQPRIPKGPPTLLMKALSKRLGLGEFYINQFQSADAHLEFEADVAGALRRGFYAYDGATPDDRRSTGFQPEGTTFLSAVPEDATLPPWMGEDHFAEYVAAFTASGLKGALDWYRCIDLNWTLTAAFQDRRIEVPAAFLVGDRDPVRVYAGQHEAGLKDRAPDLRNQVVLAGAGHWVQQERPDEVNAFLLGFLSRL
;
A
#
# COMPACT_ATOMS: atom_id res chain seq x y z
N MET A 1 10.33 3.21 19.78
CA MET A 1 10.03 2.25 18.68
C MET A 1 10.99 1.09 18.81
N GLU A 2 10.55 -0.08 18.44
CA GLU A 2 11.30 -1.34 18.47
C GLU A 2 11.03 -2.13 17.18
N THR A 3 12.00 -2.94 16.76
CA THR A 3 11.81 -3.88 15.64
C THR A 3 11.68 -5.28 16.21
N LEU A 4 10.57 -5.94 15.89
CA LEU A 4 10.23 -7.28 16.38
C LEU A 4 10.31 -8.30 15.25
N ARG A 5 10.59 -9.55 15.60
CA ARG A 5 10.40 -10.72 14.73
C ARG A 5 9.24 -11.53 15.28
N ILE A 6 8.11 -11.48 14.59
CA ILE A 6 6.87 -12.13 15.03
C ILE A 6 6.63 -13.36 14.16
N LYS A 7 6.67 -14.54 14.78
CA LYS A 7 6.33 -15.79 14.10
C LYS A 7 4.81 -15.99 14.22
N THR A 8 4.17 -16.14 13.08
CA THR A 8 2.75 -16.50 12.93
C THR A 8 2.62 -17.90 12.33
N ASP A 9 1.41 -18.38 12.09
CA ASP A 9 1.20 -19.73 11.53
C ASP A 9 1.71 -19.85 10.09
N GLY A 10 1.71 -18.74 9.33
CA GLY A 10 2.07 -18.71 7.91
C GLY A 10 3.46 -18.20 7.59
N LEU A 11 4.02 -17.32 8.41
CA LEU A 11 5.33 -16.68 8.18
C LEU A 11 5.94 -16.04 9.41
N THR A 12 7.24 -15.69 9.31
CA THR A 12 7.90 -14.81 10.26
C THR A 12 7.93 -13.39 9.70
N GLN A 13 7.32 -12.44 10.41
CA GLN A 13 7.25 -11.04 10.01
C GLN A 13 8.25 -10.19 10.78
N GLN A 14 8.95 -9.30 10.08
CA GLN A 14 9.63 -8.17 10.71
C GLN A 14 8.62 -7.06 10.91
N VAL A 15 8.54 -6.51 12.11
CA VAL A 15 7.50 -5.55 12.48
C VAL A 15 8.11 -4.37 13.23
N LEU A 16 7.91 -3.17 12.72
CA LEU A 16 8.18 -1.94 13.47
C LEU A 16 7.02 -1.70 14.44
N ALA A 17 7.34 -1.52 15.73
CA ALA A 17 6.33 -1.42 16.77
C ALA A 17 6.57 -0.27 17.73
N ALA A 18 5.49 0.29 18.28
CA ALA A 18 5.52 1.25 19.38
C ALA A 18 4.25 1.19 20.23
N GLY A 19 4.32 1.81 21.40
CA GLY A 19 3.22 1.95 22.33
C GLY A 19 3.03 0.77 23.29
N PRO A 20 2.13 0.91 24.27
CA PRO A 20 1.91 -0.08 25.30
C PRO A 20 1.38 -1.39 24.68
N VAL A 21 1.89 -2.51 25.19
CA VAL A 21 1.54 -3.86 24.67
C VAL A 21 0.04 -4.13 24.82
N ASP A 22 -0.60 -3.59 25.80
CA ASP A 22 -2.03 -3.71 26.09
C ASP A 22 -2.90 -2.60 25.48
N GLY A 23 -2.30 -1.61 24.81
CA GLY A 23 -3.01 -0.54 24.10
C GLY A 23 -3.92 -1.07 22.97
N PRO A 24 -4.93 -0.29 22.55
CA PRO A 24 -5.75 -0.64 21.38
C PRO A 24 -4.87 -0.86 20.15
N LEU A 25 -5.06 -2.00 19.45
CA LEU A 25 -4.16 -2.40 18.37
C LEU A 25 -4.50 -1.69 17.05
N VAL A 26 -3.46 -1.12 16.43
CA VAL A 26 -3.49 -0.53 15.08
C VAL A 26 -2.42 -1.20 14.23
N VAL A 27 -2.80 -1.80 13.11
CA VAL A 27 -1.89 -2.41 12.13
C VAL A 27 -1.77 -1.49 10.92
N LEU A 28 -0.53 -1.14 10.53
CA LEU A 28 -0.24 -0.23 9.42
C LEU A 28 0.44 -0.99 8.29
N VAL A 29 -0.23 -1.06 7.15
CA VAL A 29 0.14 -1.90 6.00
C VAL A 29 0.70 -1.02 4.89
N HIS A 30 1.96 -1.23 4.54
CA HIS A 30 2.65 -0.47 3.48
C HIS A 30 2.34 -1.00 2.08
N GLY A 31 2.73 -0.24 1.06
CA GLY A 31 2.62 -0.59 -0.34
C GLY A 31 3.95 -0.86 -1.04
N PHE A 32 3.98 -0.63 -2.35
CA PHE A 32 5.15 -0.85 -3.21
C PHE A 32 5.77 0.50 -3.64
N PRO A 33 7.08 0.65 -3.64
CA PRO A 33 8.11 -0.22 -3.03
C PRO A 33 8.49 0.28 -1.62
N GLU A 34 7.63 0.02 -0.67
CA GLU A 34 7.80 0.47 0.70
C GLU A 34 8.13 -0.69 1.68
N LEU A 35 8.27 -0.34 2.95
CA LEU A 35 8.55 -1.24 4.08
C LEU A 35 7.77 -0.75 5.31
N GLY A 36 7.76 -1.52 6.40
CA GLY A 36 7.17 -1.09 7.66
C GLY A 36 7.70 0.25 8.17
N ILE A 37 8.95 0.59 7.85
CA ILE A 37 9.57 1.88 8.22
C ILE A 37 8.96 3.11 7.53
N SER A 38 8.19 2.95 6.44
CA SER A 38 7.45 4.06 5.84
C SER A 38 6.43 4.68 6.79
N TRP A 39 5.99 3.90 7.78
CA TRP A 39 5.06 4.29 8.82
C TRP A 39 5.69 4.81 10.11
N ARG A 40 7.03 5.01 10.16
CA ARG A 40 7.74 5.35 11.41
C ARG A 40 7.15 6.55 12.14
N SER A 41 6.72 7.61 11.42
CA SER A 41 6.10 8.80 12.03
C SER A 41 4.75 8.48 12.64
N GLN A 42 3.95 7.66 11.97
CA GLN A 42 2.63 7.23 12.44
C GLN A 42 2.75 6.24 13.60
N VAL A 43 3.66 5.27 13.51
CA VAL A 43 3.95 4.30 14.59
C VAL A 43 4.36 5.02 15.85
N LYS A 44 5.23 6.04 15.75
CA LYS A 44 5.64 6.87 16.88
C LYS A 44 4.47 7.63 17.47
N ALA A 45 3.73 8.38 16.66
CA ALA A 45 2.62 9.22 17.12
C ALA A 45 1.48 8.40 17.75
N LEU A 46 1.14 7.26 17.16
CA LEU A 46 0.14 6.34 17.71
C LEU A 46 0.60 5.74 19.04
N GLY A 47 1.88 5.32 19.11
CA GLY A 47 2.46 4.80 20.36
C GLY A 47 2.46 5.81 21.50
N GLU A 48 2.79 7.07 21.22
CA GLU A 48 2.75 8.18 22.17
C GLU A 48 1.31 8.50 22.62
N ALA A 49 0.33 8.27 21.75
CA ALA A 49 -1.09 8.41 22.05
C ALA A 49 -1.71 7.18 22.76
N GLY A 50 -0.92 6.18 23.13
CA GLY A 50 -1.37 5.01 23.90
C GLY A 50 -1.92 3.85 23.07
N TYR A 51 -1.82 3.87 21.75
CA TYR A 51 -2.15 2.74 20.90
C TYR A 51 -0.96 1.78 20.77
N ARG A 52 -1.21 0.49 20.64
CA ARG A 52 -0.20 -0.46 20.17
C ARG A 52 -0.18 -0.40 18.65
N ALA A 53 0.82 0.25 18.06
CA ALA A 53 1.00 0.39 16.63
C ALA A 53 2.00 -0.64 16.11
N LEU A 54 1.61 -1.41 15.07
CA LEU A 54 2.42 -2.42 14.42
C LEU A 54 2.47 -2.14 12.92
N ALA A 55 3.66 -1.96 12.37
CA ALA A 55 3.89 -1.82 10.93
C ALA A 55 4.80 -2.96 10.44
N PRO A 56 4.24 -4.07 9.93
CA PRO A 56 5.03 -5.17 9.40
C PRO A 56 5.69 -4.78 8.07
N ASP A 57 6.90 -5.31 7.82
CA ASP A 57 7.30 -5.57 6.45
C ASP A 57 6.35 -6.64 5.92
N MET A 58 5.69 -6.35 4.83
CA MET A 58 4.68 -7.27 4.30
C MET A 58 5.33 -8.51 3.65
N ARG A 59 4.54 -9.56 3.43
CA ARG A 59 4.95 -10.78 2.72
C ARG A 59 5.74 -10.46 1.45
N GLY A 60 6.98 -10.97 1.35
CA GLY A 60 7.85 -10.73 0.18
C GLY A 60 8.70 -9.47 0.25
N TYR A 61 8.63 -8.71 1.35
CA TYR A 61 9.37 -7.47 1.54
C TYR A 61 10.32 -7.55 2.74
N GLY A 62 11.42 -6.85 2.64
CA GLY A 62 12.35 -6.57 3.73
C GLY A 62 12.76 -7.79 4.55
N GLY A 63 12.57 -7.72 5.86
CA GLY A 63 12.92 -8.79 6.78
C GLY A 63 11.85 -9.89 6.96
N THR A 64 10.71 -9.81 6.27
CA THR A 64 9.64 -10.82 6.33
C THR A 64 9.89 -11.96 5.35
N ASP A 65 9.35 -13.14 5.65
CA ASP A 65 9.48 -14.34 4.82
C ASP A 65 8.95 -14.10 3.40
N ARG A 66 9.57 -14.79 2.44
CA ARG A 66 9.33 -14.69 1.00
C ARG A 66 9.01 -16.05 0.42
N PRO A 67 7.74 -16.46 0.36
CA PRO A 67 7.34 -17.68 -0.35
C PRO A 67 7.78 -17.68 -1.81
N ASP A 68 8.16 -18.83 -2.34
CA ASP A 68 8.68 -18.95 -3.71
C ASP A 68 7.58 -18.86 -4.77
N ARG A 69 6.38 -19.34 -4.45
CA ARG A 69 5.26 -19.46 -5.38
C ARG A 69 4.51 -18.15 -5.48
N ARG A 70 4.26 -17.67 -6.69
CA ARG A 70 3.44 -16.48 -6.95
C ARG A 70 2.05 -16.58 -6.30
N GLU A 71 1.42 -17.76 -6.35
CA GLU A 71 0.08 -17.98 -5.82
C GLU A 71 -0.02 -17.76 -4.31
N ASP A 72 1.10 -17.76 -3.60
CA ASP A 72 1.16 -17.47 -2.16
C ASP A 72 1.09 -15.96 -1.83
N TYR A 73 0.99 -15.09 -2.87
CA TYR A 73 0.89 -13.63 -2.73
C TYR A 73 -0.51 -13.08 -3.05
N THR A 74 -1.55 -13.93 -3.03
CA THR A 74 -2.92 -13.46 -3.26
C THR A 74 -3.42 -12.60 -2.11
N ILE A 75 -4.44 -11.79 -2.39
CA ILE A 75 -5.08 -10.94 -1.37
C ILE A 75 -5.58 -11.75 -0.15
N LEU A 76 -5.94 -13.02 -0.35
CA LEU A 76 -6.37 -13.89 0.74
C LEU A 76 -5.21 -14.23 1.70
N HIS A 77 -4.01 -14.46 1.16
CA HIS A 77 -2.80 -14.66 1.97
C HIS A 77 -2.42 -13.37 2.72
N LEU A 78 -2.50 -12.21 2.04
CA LEU A 78 -2.17 -10.93 2.66
C LEU A 78 -3.12 -10.56 3.79
N VAL A 79 -4.41 -10.85 3.61
CA VAL A 79 -5.41 -10.71 4.69
C VAL A 79 -5.16 -11.72 5.80
N GLY A 80 -4.82 -12.97 5.45
CA GLY A 80 -4.44 -14.02 6.41
C GLY A 80 -3.28 -13.59 7.30
N ASP A 81 -2.22 -13.03 6.73
CA ASP A 81 -1.07 -12.52 7.48
C ASP A 81 -1.46 -11.45 8.51
N MET A 82 -2.37 -10.55 8.15
CA MET A 82 -2.85 -9.52 9.07
C MET A 82 -3.73 -10.13 10.18
N VAL A 83 -4.55 -11.12 9.87
CA VAL A 83 -5.33 -11.88 10.87
C VAL A 83 -4.39 -12.56 11.86
N ASP A 84 -3.36 -13.23 11.36
CA ASP A 84 -2.40 -13.97 12.20
C ASP A 84 -1.55 -13.01 13.04
N LEU A 85 -1.17 -11.85 12.48
CA LEU A 85 -0.46 -10.81 13.22
C LEU A 85 -1.31 -10.30 14.40
N VAL A 86 -2.59 -9.99 14.18
CA VAL A 86 -3.51 -9.54 15.24
C VAL A 86 -3.68 -10.60 16.32
N ARG A 87 -3.89 -11.87 15.92
CA ARG A 87 -4.05 -12.98 16.84
C ARG A 87 -2.78 -13.29 17.64
N SER A 88 -1.61 -13.14 17.03
CA SER A 88 -0.31 -13.31 17.71
C SER A 88 -0.12 -12.33 18.87
N GLN A 89 -0.83 -11.20 18.83
CA GLN A 89 -0.84 -10.22 19.94
C GLN A 89 -1.88 -10.56 21.03
N GLY A 90 -2.58 -11.69 20.93
CA GLY A 90 -3.67 -12.06 21.85
C GLY A 90 -4.87 -11.11 21.77
N ARG A 91 -5.12 -10.53 20.58
CA ARG A 91 -6.20 -9.54 20.38
C ARG A 91 -7.33 -10.11 19.54
N ASP A 92 -8.56 -9.76 19.95
CA ASP A 92 -9.79 -10.11 19.23
C ASP A 92 -10.20 -9.04 18.22
N GLN A 93 -9.67 -7.83 18.34
CA GLN A 93 -9.95 -6.71 17.44
C GLN A 93 -8.74 -5.81 17.21
N ALA A 94 -8.69 -5.23 16.00
CA ALA A 94 -7.72 -4.23 15.61
C ALA A 94 -8.35 -3.18 14.68
N VAL A 95 -7.69 -2.03 14.53
CA VAL A 95 -7.90 -1.12 13.41
C VAL A 95 -6.82 -1.40 12.38
N VAL A 96 -7.16 -1.41 11.10
CA VAL A 96 -6.20 -1.56 10.02
C VAL A 96 -6.08 -0.25 9.24
N VAL A 97 -4.85 0.14 8.96
CA VAL A 97 -4.50 1.31 8.15
C VAL A 97 -3.68 0.83 6.97
N GLY A 98 -3.93 1.31 5.76
CA GLY A 98 -3.15 0.89 4.59
C GLY A 98 -2.83 2.04 3.65
N HIS A 99 -1.68 1.95 2.99
CA HIS A 99 -1.23 2.89 1.96
C HIS A 99 -0.85 2.13 0.69
N ASP A 100 -1.11 2.68 -0.50
CA ASP A 100 -0.83 2.08 -1.81
C ASP A 100 -1.39 0.65 -1.89
N TRP A 101 -0.59 -0.39 -2.15
CA TRP A 101 -1.03 -1.79 -2.07
C TRP A 101 -1.53 -2.20 -0.67
N GLY A 102 -1.02 -1.57 0.38
CA GLY A 102 -1.54 -1.78 1.72
C GLY A 102 -2.99 -1.32 1.89
N ALA A 103 -3.46 -0.34 1.11
CA ALA A 103 -4.86 0.09 1.16
C ALA A 103 -5.83 -0.99 0.64
N PRO A 104 -5.65 -1.62 -0.55
CA PRO A 104 -6.40 -2.82 -0.92
C PRO A 104 -6.39 -3.93 0.13
N VAL A 105 -5.22 -4.20 0.77
CA VAL A 105 -5.15 -5.18 1.86
C VAL A 105 -6.02 -4.75 3.03
N ALA A 106 -5.92 -3.49 3.49
CA ALA A 106 -6.72 -2.97 4.60
C ALA A 106 -8.23 -3.01 4.29
N TRP A 107 -8.63 -2.63 3.07
CA TRP A 107 -10.02 -2.73 2.63
C TRP A 107 -10.53 -4.18 2.64
N HIS A 108 -9.73 -5.14 2.18
CA HIS A 108 -10.10 -6.55 2.19
C HIS A 108 -10.09 -7.16 3.59
N CYS A 109 -9.22 -6.71 4.49
CA CYS A 109 -9.29 -7.05 5.92
C CYS A 109 -10.65 -6.65 6.50
N ALA A 110 -11.08 -5.40 6.29
CA ALA A 110 -12.37 -4.90 6.76
C ALA A 110 -13.57 -5.60 6.07
N LEU A 111 -13.44 -5.94 4.78
CA LEU A 111 -14.49 -6.61 4.01
C LEU A 111 -14.69 -8.06 4.42
N MET A 112 -13.60 -8.80 4.63
CA MET A 112 -13.62 -10.25 4.84
C MET A 112 -13.71 -10.63 6.32
N ARG A 113 -13.15 -9.78 7.19
CA ARG A 113 -13.04 -10.02 8.62
C ARG A 113 -13.46 -8.81 9.46
N PRO A 114 -14.71 -8.30 9.26
CA PRO A 114 -15.24 -7.18 10.05
C PRO A 114 -15.39 -7.52 11.55
N ASP A 115 -15.38 -8.80 11.89
CA ASP A 115 -15.34 -9.31 13.25
C ASP A 115 -14.02 -8.96 13.96
N LEU A 116 -12.90 -8.99 13.22
CA LEU A 116 -11.55 -8.74 13.73
C LEU A 116 -11.08 -7.30 13.46
N PHE A 117 -11.34 -6.77 12.25
CA PHE A 117 -10.98 -5.42 11.87
C PHE A 117 -12.17 -4.48 12.05
N ARG A 118 -12.28 -3.91 13.26
CA ARG A 118 -13.42 -3.07 13.67
C ARG A 118 -13.50 -1.71 12.98
N ALA A 119 -12.43 -1.27 12.30
CA ALA A 119 -12.37 -0.04 11.51
C ALA A 119 -11.21 -0.09 10.51
N VAL A 120 -11.31 0.72 9.45
CA VAL A 120 -10.30 0.83 8.40
C VAL A 120 -10.00 2.28 8.07
N ALA A 121 -8.72 2.63 7.92
CA ALA A 121 -8.29 3.86 7.27
C ALA A 121 -7.42 3.52 6.06
N ALA A 122 -7.65 4.17 4.93
CA ALA A 122 -6.85 3.95 3.72
C ALA A 122 -6.30 5.27 3.17
N LEU A 123 -5.06 5.21 2.71
CA LEU A 123 -4.35 6.33 2.12
C LEU A 123 -4.06 6.00 0.65
N SER A 124 -4.19 7.01 -0.21
CA SER A 124 -3.91 6.95 -1.65
C SER A 124 -4.95 6.14 -2.45
N VAL A 125 -5.15 4.87 -2.14
CA VAL A 125 -5.99 3.98 -2.96
C VAL A 125 -7.36 3.77 -2.32
N PRO A 126 -8.46 4.27 -2.96
CA PRO A 126 -9.83 4.06 -2.46
C PRO A 126 -10.26 2.60 -2.62
N PHE A 127 -11.31 2.20 -1.93
CA PHE A 127 -11.91 0.88 -2.12
C PHE A 127 -12.40 0.71 -3.57
N GLN A 128 -11.86 -0.29 -4.23
CA GLN A 128 -12.23 -0.66 -5.59
C GLN A 128 -13.02 -1.97 -5.56
N PRO A 129 -14.34 -1.93 -5.82
CA PRO A 129 -15.14 -3.15 -5.86
C PRO A 129 -14.70 -4.01 -7.05
N ARG A 130 -14.89 -5.31 -6.91
CA ARG A 130 -14.64 -6.26 -7.99
C ARG A 130 -15.45 -5.89 -9.24
N ILE A 131 -14.78 -5.75 -10.39
CA ILE A 131 -15.42 -5.41 -11.67
C ILE A 131 -15.98 -6.71 -12.29
N PRO A 132 -17.30 -6.80 -12.59
CA PRO A 132 -17.87 -8.04 -13.11
C PRO A 132 -17.51 -8.36 -14.58
N LYS A 133 -16.98 -7.36 -15.31
CA LYS A 133 -16.78 -7.44 -16.77
C LYS A 133 -15.58 -8.28 -17.22
N GLY A 134 -14.71 -8.70 -16.31
CA GLY A 134 -13.54 -9.52 -16.65
C GLY A 134 -12.30 -9.20 -15.79
N PRO A 135 -11.21 -9.93 -16.04
CA PRO A 135 -9.96 -9.74 -15.32
C PRO A 135 -9.43 -8.30 -15.43
N PRO A 136 -8.94 -7.69 -14.33
CA PRO A 136 -8.50 -6.30 -14.30
C PRO A 136 -7.41 -5.96 -15.32
N THR A 137 -6.43 -6.84 -15.51
CA THR A 137 -5.31 -6.57 -16.44
C THR A 137 -5.79 -6.44 -17.89
N LEU A 138 -6.73 -7.28 -18.31
CA LEU A 138 -7.33 -7.20 -19.65
C LEU A 138 -8.15 -5.92 -19.82
N LEU A 139 -8.91 -5.52 -18.81
CA LEU A 139 -9.71 -4.30 -18.83
C LEU A 139 -8.82 -3.05 -18.87
N MET A 140 -7.75 -3.02 -18.09
CA MET A 140 -6.75 -1.94 -18.09
C MET A 140 -6.08 -1.81 -19.47
N LYS A 141 -5.64 -2.93 -20.06
CA LYS A 141 -5.03 -2.95 -21.40
C LYS A 141 -5.98 -2.44 -22.47
N ALA A 142 -7.24 -2.85 -22.43
CA ALA A 142 -8.26 -2.38 -23.37
C ALA A 142 -8.55 -0.88 -23.19
N LEU A 143 -8.59 -0.39 -21.96
CA LEU A 143 -8.80 1.02 -21.64
C LEU A 143 -7.63 1.88 -22.12
N SER A 144 -6.39 1.51 -21.79
CA SER A 144 -5.17 2.20 -22.23
C SER A 144 -5.14 2.35 -23.75
N LYS A 145 -5.39 1.25 -24.48
CA LYS A 145 -5.43 1.25 -25.95
C LYS A 145 -6.53 2.19 -26.48
N ARG A 146 -7.73 2.15 -25.90
CA ARG A 146 -8.87 2.99 -26.32
C ARG A 146 -8.60 4.48 -26.14
N LEU A 147 -7.87 4.83 -25.07
CA LEU A 147 -7.59 6.22 -24.72
C LEU A 147 -6.27 6.74 -25.29
N GLY A 148 -5.45 5.87 -25.91
CA GLY A 148 -4.14 6.26 -26.45
C GLY A 148 -3.14 6.67 -25.36
N LEU A 149 -3.25 6.10 -24.13
CA LEU A 149 -2.44 6.51 -22.97
C LEU A 149 -1.10 5.77 -22.82
N GLY A 150 -0.77 4.87 -23.78
CA GLY A 150 0.37 3.97 -23.62
C GLY A 150 0.05 2.77 -22.73
N GLU A 151 1.05 2.06 -22.22
CA GLU A 151 0.85 0.89 -21.39
C GLU A 151 0.79 1.24 -19.90
N PHE A 152 -0.22 0.71 -19.21
CA PHE A 152 -0.31 0.90 -17.76
C PHE A 152 0.72 0.00 -17.05
N TYR A 153 1.51 0.56 -16.13
CA TYR A 153 2.65 -0.11 -15.48
C TYR A 153 2.28 -1.48 -14.88
N ILE A 154 1.07 -1.62 -14.34
CA ILE A 154 0.59 -2.89 -13.79
C ILE A 154 0.62 -4.02 -14.84
N ASN A 155 0.38 -3.70 -16.13
CA ASN A 155 0.47 -4.69 -17.19
C ASN A 155 1.93 -5.08 -17.50
N GLN A 156 2.88 -4.14 -17.39
CA GLN A 156 4.31 -4.44 -17.52
C GLN A 156 4.79 -5.36 -16.38
N PHE A 157 4.30 -5.13 -15.15
CA PHE A 157 4.63 -5.94 -13.99
C PHE A 157 4.08 -7.36 -14.02
N GLN A 158 3.21 -7.71 -15.00
CA GLN A 158 2.80 -9.11 -15.23
C GLN A 158 3.92 -9.97 -15.81
N SER A 159 4.96 -9.38 -16.43
CA SER A 159 6.12 -10.14 -16.91
C SER A 159 6.83 -10.85 -15.76
N ALA A 160 7.24 -12.10 -15.99
CA ALA A 160 7.99 -12.88 -15.00
C ALA A 160 9.30 -12.21 -14.61
N ASP A 161 9.91 -11.46 -15.53
CA ASP A 161 11.23 -10.86 -15.39
C ASP A 161 11.18 -9.36 -15.03
N ALA A 162 9.98 -8.78 -14.81
CA ALA A 162 9.85 -7.35 -14.51
C ALA A 162 10.65 -6.90 -13.27
N HIS A 163 10.92 -7.78 -12.31
CA HIS A 163 11.72 -7.48 -11.13
C HIS A 163 13.21 -7.24 -11.46
N LEU A 164 13.73 -7.82 -12.56
CA LEU A 164 15.13 -7.69 -12.93
C LEU A 164 15.51 -6.25 -13.29
N GLU A 165 14.57 -5.46 -13.83
CA GLU A 165 14.80 -4.03 -14.09
C GLU A 165 15.12 -3.25 -12.81
N PHE A 166 14.42 -3.56 -11.72
CA PHE A 166 14.64 -2.93 -10.41
C PHE A 166 15.92 -3.46 -9.75
N GLU A 167 16.18 -4.76 -9.87
CA GLU A 167 17.30 -5.43 -9.22
C GLU A 167 18.65 -5.14 -9.91
N ALA A 168 18.64 -4.69 -11.16
CA ALA A 168 19.85 -4.26 -11.87
C ALA A 168 20.52 -3.04 -11.21
N ASP A 169 19.72 -2.12 -10.64
CA ASP A 169 20.17 -0.97 -9.84
C ASP A 169 19.09 -0.63 -8.82
N VAL A 170 19.09 -1.31 -7.68
CA VAL A 170 18.09 -1.13 -6.62
C VAL A 170 18.02 0.31 -6.15
N ALA A 171 19.17 0.95 -5.95
CA ALA A 171 19.22 2.34 -5.48
C ALA A 171 18.62 3.31 -6.50
N GLY A 172 19.03 3.20 -7.77
CA GLY A 172 18.46 4.02 -8.84
C GLY A 172 16.98 3.77 -9.06
N ALA A 173 16.53 2.51 -8.99
CA ALA A 173 15.14 2.14 -9.15
C ALA A 173 14.25 2.74 -8.04
N LEU A 174 14.66 2.62 -6.77
CA LEU A 174 13.95 3.20 -5.65
C LEU A 174 13.93 4.73 -5.71
N ARG A 175 15.06 5.36 -6.03
CA ARG A 175 15.16 6.83 -6.18
C ARG A 175 14.18 7.34 -7.23
N ARG A 176 14.15 6.71 -8.41
CA ARG A 176 13.20 7.06 -9.49
C ARG A 176 11.76 6.81 -9.07
N GLY A 177 11.47 5.70 -8.40
CA GLY A 177 10.13 5.39 -7.91
C GLY A 177 9.63 6.43 -6.91
N PHE A 178 10.42 6.79 -5.91
CA PHE A 178 10.05 7.82 -4.94
C PHE A 178 9.89 9.19 -5.59
N TYR A 179 10.80 9.57 -6.49
CA TYR A 179 10.71 10.82 -7.23
C TYR A 179 9.46 10.91 -8.10
N ALA A 180 9.16 9.87 -8.89
CA ALA A 180 8.11 9.91 -9.91
C ALA A 180 6.70 10.15 -9.37
N TYR A 181 6.47 9.82 -8.09
CA TYR A 181 5.17 9.89 -7.43
C TYR A 181 5.12 10.93 -6.29
N ASP A 182 6.21 11.68 -6.06
CA ASP A 182 6.27 12.72 -5.03
C ASP A 182 5.47 13.97 -5.43
N GLY A 183 4.83 14.60 -4.45
CA GLY A 183 4.05 15.81 -4.65
C GLY A 183 4.87 17.03 -5.07
N ALA A 184 6.15 17.11 -4.68
CA ALA A 184 7.04 18.20 -5.07
C ALA A 184 7.61 18.06 -6.50
N THR A 185 7.51 16.86 -7.10
CA THR A 185 8.02 16.64 -8.47
C THR A 185 7.22 17.46 -9.48
N PRO A 186 7.91 18.16 -10.43
CA PRO A 186 7.26 18.92 -11.49
C PRO A 186 6.29 18.07 -12.32
N ASP A 187 5.21 18.67 -12.80
CA ASP A 187 4.12 17.94 -13.49
C ASP A 187 4.57 17.23 -14.77
N ASP A 188 5.52 17.81 -15.49
CA ASP A 188 6.11 17.26 -16.71
C ASP A 188 7.11 16.11 -16.45
N ARG A 189 7.47 15.88 -15.18
CA ARG A 189 8.38 14.81 -14.74
C ARG A 189 7.73 13.74 -13.87
N ARG A 190 6.47 13.94 -13.46
CA ARG A 190 5.72 12.97 -12.67
C ARG A 190 5.18 11.85 -13.53
N SER A 191 5.16 10.64 -12.96
CA SER A 191 4.48 9.51 -13.58
C SER A 191 2.95 9.66 -13.45
N THR A 192 2.23 9.26 -14.49
CA THR A 192 0.76 9.09 -14.46
C THR A 192 0.37 7.63 -14.26
N GLY A 193 1.36 6.73 -14.16
CA GLY A 193 1.17 5.28 -14.20
C GLY A 193 1.07 4.70 -15.62
N PHE A 194 0.86 5.54 -16.64
CA PHE A 194 0.86 5.11 -18.04
C PHE A 194 2.21 5.40 -18.68
N GLN A 195 2.80 4.38 -19.28
CA GLN A 195 4.14 4.46 -19.86
C GLN A 195 4.04 4.70 -21.37
N PRO A 196 4.83 5.64 -21.93
CA PRO A 196 4.95 5.78 -23.37
C PRO A 196 5.32 4.46 -24.06
N GLU A 197 4.89 4.28 -25.30
CA GLU A 197 5.22 3.06 -26.07
C GLU A 197 6.74 2.87 -26.16
N GLY A 198 7.20 1.66 -25.88
CA GLY A 198 8.61 1.29 -25.91
C GLY A 198 9.40 1.68 -24.64
N THR A 199 8.74 2.22 -23.60
CA THR A 199 9.38 2.48 -22.30
C THR A 199 8.94 1.48 -21.24
N THR A 200 9.77 1.31 -20.21
CA THR A 200 9.45 0.56 -19.00
C THR A 200 9.06 1.52 -17.87
N PHE A 201 8.62 0.98 -16.74
CA PHE A 201 8.27 1.76 -15.56
C PHE A 201 9.42 2.69 -15.12
N LEU A 202 10.66 2.18 -15.08
CA LEU A 202 11.81 2.98 -14.66
C LEU A 202 12.34 3.85 -15.79
N SER A 203 12.41 3.36 -17.02
CA SER A 203 12.96 4.14 -18.13
C SER A 203 12.15 5.37 -18.52
N ALA A 204 10.86 5.41 -18.09
CA ALA A 204 10.01 6.59 -18.26
C ALA A 204 10.31 7.69 -17.24
N VAL A 205 11.10 7.42 -16.20
CA VAL A 205 11.49 8.39 -15.17
C VAL A 205 12.91 8.88 -15.46
N PRO A 206 13.17 10.20 -15.41
CA PRO A 206 14.50 10.74 -15.69
C PRO A 206 15.61 10.13 -14.81
N GLU A 207 16.79 9.90 -15.39
CA GLU A 207 17.95 9.34 -14.67
C GLU A 207 18.52 10.29 -13.62
N ASP A 208 18.34 11.61 -13.80
CA ASP A 208 18.74 12.65 -12.86
C ASP A 208 17.73 12.86 -11.71
N ALA A 209 16.82 11.90 -11.48
CA ALA A 209 15.88 11.92 -10.37
C ALA A 209 16.61 12.03 -9.03
N THR A 210 16.18 12.97 -8.19
CA THR A 210 16.71 13.21 -6.84
C THR A 210 15.85 12.56 -5.78
N LEU A 211 16.37 12.39 -4.56
CA LEU A 211 15.52 12.00 -3.45
C LEU A 211 14.51 13.11 -3.12
N PRO A 212 13.26 12.74 -2.80
CA PRO A 212 12.30 13.70 -2.27
C PRO A 212 12.81 14.38 -0.98
N PRO A 213 12.42 15.64 -0.70
CA PRO A 213 12.92 16.38 0.46
C PRO A 213 12.69 15.73 1.83
N TRP A 214 11.65 14.88 1.92
CA TRP A 214 11.29 14.15 3.14
C TRP A 214 12.10 12.85 3.33
N MET A 215 12.84 12.39 2.30
CA MET A 215 13.65 11.18 2.32
C MET A 215 15.12 11.52 2.57
N GLY A 216 15.57 11.42 3.83
CA GLY A 216 17.00 11.57 4.14
C GLY A 216 17.84 10.38 3.63
N GLU A 217 19.13 10.62 3.37
CA GLU A 217 20.05 9.60 2.83
C GLU A 217 20.13 8.34 3.73
N ASP A 218 20.20 8.50 5.05
CA ASP A 218 20.25 7.36 5.98
C ASP A 218 18.98 6.51 5.87
N HIS A 219 17.83 7.16 5.78
CA HIS A 219 16.55 6.49 5.62
C HIS A 219 16.43 5.79 4.26
N PHE A 220 16.90 6.44 3.20
CA PHE A 220 16.97 5.83 1.87
C PHE A 220 17.89 4.61 1.86
N ALA A 221 19.02 4.67 2.55
CA ALA A 221 19.97 3.55 2.67
C ALA A 221 19.32 2.31 3.33
N GLU A 222 18.39 2.49 4.29
CA GLU A 222 17.64 1.38 4.89
C GLU A 222 16.76 0.66 3.84
N TYR A 223 16.06 1.41 2.97
CA TYR A 223 15.29 0.83 1.86
C TYR A 223 16.20 0.07 0.88
N VAL A 224 17.30 0.70 0.46
CA VAL A 224 18.25 0.08 -0.47
C VAL A 224 18.81 -1.23 0.10
N ALA A 225 19.26 -1.22 1.36
CA ALA A 225 19.79 -2.42 2.01
C ALA A 225 18.74 -3.54 2.09
N ALA A 226 17.51 -3.20 2.49
CA ALA A 226 16.42 -4.17 2.61
C ALA A 226 16.07 -4.78 1.26
N PHE A 227 15.86 -3.98 0.21
CA PHE A 227 15.50 -4.49 -1.12
C PHE A 227 16.66 -5.18 -1.84
N THR A 228 17.92 -4.79 -1.58
CA THR A 228 19.09 -5.54 -2.05
C THR A 228 19.13 -6.96 -1.45
N ALA A 229 18.78 -7.08 -0.18
CA ALA A 229 18.75 -8.39 0.51
C ALA A 229 17.50 -9.22 0.17
N SER A 230 16.33 -8.57 0.00
CA SER A 230 15.07 -9.27 -0.28
C SER A 230 14.83 -9.57 -1.75
N GLY A 231 15.39 -8.78 -2.67
CA GLY A 231 14.93 -8.67 -4.05
C GLY A 231 13.55 -8.02 -4.12
N LEU A 232 13.03 -7.87 -5.36
CA LEU A 232 11.72 -7.29 -5.63
C LEU A 232 10.73 -8.30 -6.27
N LYS A 233 11.16 -9.54 -6.50
CA LYS A 233 10.29 -10.56 -7.09
C LYS A 233 9.01 -10.76 -6.28
N GLY A 234 9.13 -10.96 -4.96
CA GLY A 234 7.99 -11.15 -4.06
C GLY A 234 7.04 -9.95 -4.04
N ALA A 235 7.59 -8.73 -4.05
CA ALA A 235 6.83 -7.50 -4.14
C ALA A 235 6.02 -7.40 -5.44
N LEU A 236 6.61 -7.78 -6.58
CA LEU A 236 5.91 -7.80 -7.88
C LEU A 236 4.93 -8.96 -8.04
N ASP A 237 5.07 -10.05 -7.28
CA ASP A 237 4.12 -11.15 -7.30
C ASP A 237 2.73 -10.73 -6.76
N TRP A 238 2.63 -9.65 -5.96
CA TRP A 238 1.34 -9.03 -5.61
C TRP A 238 0.59 -8.53 -6.85
N TYR A 239 1.29 -7.85 -7.75
CA TYR A 239 0.73 -7.37 -9.03
C TYR A 239 0.36 -8.52 -9.95
N ARG A 240 1.18 -9.58 -9.99
CA ARG A 240 0.94 -10.78 -10.81
C ARG A 240 -0.24 -11.60 -10.31
N CYS A 241 -0.69 -11.39 -9.07
CA CYS A 241 -1.88 -12.02 -8.49
C CYS A 241 -3.18 -11.24 -8.75
N ILE A 242 -3.18 -10.07 -9.39
CA ILE A 242 -4.38 -9.23 -9.59
C ILE A 242 -5.54 -10.00 -10.23
N ASP A 243 -5.31 -10.73 -11.32
CA ASP A 243 -6.36 -11.49 -12.00
C ASP A 243 -6.79 -12.74 -11.21
N LEU A 244 -5.87 -13.35 -10.48
CA LEU A 244 -6.19 -14.44 -9.56
C LEU A 244 -7.02 -13.92 -8.39
N ASN A 245 -6.67 -12.76 -7.83
CA ASN A 245 -7.45 -12.08 -6.79
C ASN A 245 -8.89 -11.80 -7.27
N TRP A 246 -9.04 -11.32 -8.52
CA TRP A 246 -10.35 -11.10 -9.11
C TRP A 246 -11.19 -12.39 -9.14
N THR A 247 -10.58 -13.54 -9.44
CA THR A 247 -11.25 -14.84 -9.42
C THR A 247 -11.63 -15.24 -7.98
N LEU A 248 -10.69 -15.16 -7.05
CA LEU A 248 -10.85 -15.62 -5.67
C LEU A 248 -11.84 -14.76 -4.85
N THR A 249 -12.01 -13.50 -5.22
CA THR A 249 -12.91 -12.57 -4.51
C THR A 249 -14.33 -12.49 -5.08
N ALA A 250 -14.72 -13.43 -5.96
CA ALA A 250 -16.03 -13.42 -6.60
C ALA A 250 -17.21 -13.38 -5.62
N ALA A 251 -17.10 -14.05 -4.46
CA ALA A 251 -18.11 -14.06 -3.42
C ALA A 251 -18.33 -12.68 -2.74
N PHE A 252 -17.40 -11.74 -2.91
CA PHE A 252 -17.44 -10.41 -2.30
C PHE A 252 -17.83 -9.30 -3.30
N GLN A 253 -18.22 -9.63 -4.53
CA GLN A 253 -18.43 -8.67 -5.62
C GLN A 253 -19.31 -7.48 -5.26
N ASP A 254 -20.44 -7.72 -4.59
CA ASP A 254 -21.42 -6.68 -4.23
C ASP A 254 -21.37 -6.27 -2.75
N ARG A 255 -20.35 -6.73 -2.05
CA ARG A 255 -20.18 -6.40 -0.63
C ARG A 255 -19.69 -4.96 -0.44
N ARG A 256 -20.04 -4.40 0.72
CA ARG A 256 -19.65 -3.07 1.17
C ARG A 256 -18.73 -3.18 2.39
N ILE A 257 -18.03 -2.10 2.69
CA ILE A 257 -17.28 -1.95 3.93
C ILE A 257 -18.25 -1.49 5.01
N GLU A 258 -18.66 -2.39 5.88
CA GLU A 258 -19.70 -2.12 6.90
C GLU A 258 -19.12 -1.53 8.20
N VAL A 259 -17.79 -1.57 8.37
CA VAL A 259 -17.12 -0.99 9.54
C VAL A 259 -16.83 0.50 9.32
N PRO A 260 -16.65 1.29 10.41
CA PRO A 260 -16.17 2.67 10.30
C PRO A 260 -14.95 2.79 9.39
N ALA A 261 -15.01 3.72 8.45
CA ALA A 261 -13.96 3.92 7.45
C ALA A 261 -13.47 5.38 7.42
N ALA A 262 -12.21 5.57 7.03
CA ALA A 262 -11.65 6.87 6.72
C ALA A 262 -10.75 6.77 5.46
N PHE A 263 -10.66 7.85 4.68
CA PHE A 263 -9.85 7.89 3.47
C PHE A 263 -9.11 9.22 3.38
N LEU A 264 -7.84 9.15 2.97
CA LEU A 264 -7.01 10.33 2.74
C LEU A 264 -6.14 10.14 1.49
N VAL A 265 -6.02 11.19 0.67
CA VAL A 265 -5.19 11.17 -0.54
C VAL A 265 -4.55 12.53 -0.78
N GLY A 266 -3.38 12.56 -1.42
CA GLY A 266 -2.78 13.79 -1.93
C GLY A 266 -3.50 14.27 -3.20
N ASP A 267 -3.66 15.58 -3.38
CA ASP A 267 -4.27 16.12 -4.61
C ASP A 267 -3.41 15.88 -5.86
N ARG A 268 -2.10 15.67 -5.66
CA ARG A 268 -1.11 15.39 -6.70
C ARG A 268 -0.79 13.89 -6.84
N ASP A 269 -1.51 13.01 -6.13
CA ASP A 269 -1.33 11.55 -6.24
C ASP A 269 -1.80 11.05 -7.63
N PRO A 270 -0.92 10.41 -8.43
CA PRO A 270 -1.28 9.90 -9.75
C PRO A 270 -2.32 8.76 -9.71
N VAL A 271 -2.52 8.09 -8.58
CA VAL A 271 -3.59 7.11 -8.40
C VAL A 271 -4.97 7.72 -8.71
N ARG A 272 -5.18 9.00 -8.45
CA ARG A 272 -6.42 9.72 -8.74
C ARG A 272 -6.76 9.78 -10.23
N VAL A 273 -5.75 9.69 -11.11
CA VAL A 273 -5.95 9.68 -12.57
C VAL A 273 -6.81 8.49 -13.00
N TYR A 274 -6.60 7.32 -12.39
CA TYR A 274 -7.32 6.10 -12.77
C TYR A 274 -8.30 5.59 -11.72
N ALA A 275 -8.18 6.01 -10.46
CA ALA A 275 -9.05 5.59 -9.36
C ALA A 275 -10.02 6.67 -8.88
N GLY A 276 -10.02 7.87 -9.45
CA GLY A 276 -10.84 9.01 -9.00
C GLY A 276 -12.35 8.74 -9.01
N GLN A 277 -12.86 7.90 -9.90
CA GLN A 277 -14.26 7.48 -9.87
C GLN A 277 -14.61 6.66 -8.63
N HIS A 278 -13.67 5.82 -8.15
CA HIS A 278 -13.84 5.04 -6.92
C HIS A 278 -13.74 5.93 -5.68
N GLU A 279 -12.87 6.96 -5.71
CA GLU A 279 -12.79 7.99 -4.68
C GLU A 279 -14.13 8.74 -4.55
N ALA A 280 -14.70 9.19 -5.66
CA ALA A 280 -15.97 9.91 -5.68
C ALA A 280 -17.16 9.05 -5.20
N GLY A 281 -17.15 7.75 -5.51
CA GLY A 281 -18.20 6.80 -5.12
C GLY A 281 -17.92 6.05 -3.80
N LEU A 282 -16.90 6.45 -3.03
CA LEU A 282 -16.45 5.71 -1.87
C LEU A 282 -17.52 5.57 -0.79
N LYS A 283 -18.30 6.63 -0.55
CA LYS A 283 -19.38 6.64 0.44
C LYS A 283 -20.48 5.61 0.15
N ASP A 284 -20.74 5.30 -1.12
CA ASP A 284 -21.72 4.28 -1.50
C ASP A 284 -21.21 2.86 -1.18
N ARG A 285 -19.89 2.70 -1.15
CA ARG A 285 -19.21 1.43 -0.90
C ARG A 285 -18.76 1.25 0.55
N ALA A 286 -18.62 2.34 1.29
CA ALA A 286 -18.33 2.39 2.71
C ALA A 286 -19.34 3.35 3.39
N PRO A 287 -20.55 2.88 3.72
CA PRO A 287 -21.61 3.75 4.23
C PRO A 287 -21.26 4.49 5.52
N ASP A 288 -20.42 3.89 6.40
CA ASP A 288 -19.87 4.55 7.59
C ASP A 288 -18.50 5.21 7.30
N LEU A 289 -18.37 5.85 6.15
CA LEU A 289 -17.21 6.70 5.84
C LEU A 289 -17.30 7.98 6.68
N ARG A 290 -16.46 8.05 7.72
CA ARG A 290 -16.48 9.14 8.72
C ARG A 290 -15.60 10.31 8.35
N ASN A 291 -14.57 10.09 7.53
CA ASN A 291 -13.67 11.14 7.09
C ASN A 291 -13.12 10.83 5.69
N GLN A 292 -13.13 11.83 4.82
CA GLN A 292 -12.51 11.80 3.50
C GLN A 292 -11.77 13.10 3.29
N VAL A 293 -10.45 13.04 3.12
CA VAL A 293 -9.56 14.22 3.06
C VAL A 293 -8.71 14.16 1.80
N VAL A 294 -8.58 15.31 1.13
CA VAL A 294 -7.62 15.53 0.06
C VAL A 294 -6.61 16.56 0.56
N LEU A 295 -5.33 16.18 0.65
CA LEU A 295 -4.26 17.08 1.10
C LEU A 295 -3.65 17.83 -0.09
N ALA A 296 -3.71 19.15 -0.04
CA ALA A 296 -3.17 20.01 -1.08
C ALA A 296 -1.65 19.94 -1.15
N GLY A 297 -1.11 19.80 -2.37
CA GLY A 297 0.32 19.74 -2.65
C GLY A 297 1.01 18.43 -2.23
N ALA A 298 0.26 17.43 -1.76
CA ALA A 298 0.80 16.12 -1.44
C ALA A 298 0.69 15.16 -2.63
N GLY A 299 1.72 14.32 -2.80
CA GLY A 299 1.75 13.28 -3.80
C GLY A 299 1.26 11.94 -3.23
N HIS A 300 1.89 10.88 -3.74
CA HIS A 300 1.54 9.51 -3.42
C HIS A 300 2.03 9.08 -2.01
N TRP A 301 3.22 9.50 -1.62
CA TRP A 301 3.88 9.08 -0.38
C TRP A 301 3.37 9.87 0.83
N VAL A 302 2.05 10.06 0.89
CA VAL A 302 1.38 11.06 1.73
C VAL A 302 1.72 10.94 3.21
N GLN A 303 1.91 9.71 3.74
CA GLN A 303 2.27 9.47 5.14
C GLN A 303 3.73 9.88 5.46
N GLN A 304 4.56 9.98 4.43
CA GLN A 304 5.95 10.41 4.52
C GLN A 304 6.12 11.88 4.12
N GLU A 305 5.35 12.36 3.14
CA GLU A 305 5.34 13.75 2.68
C GLU A 305 4.70 14.71 3.69
N ARG A 306 3.64 14.26 4.36
CA ARG A 306 2.77 15.04 5.26
C ARG A 306 2.51 14.29 6.57
N PRO A 307 3.59 13.93 7.33
CA PRO A 307 3.43 13.07 8.50
C PRO A 307 2.52 13.65 9.57
N ASP A 308 2.58 14.97 9.82
CA ASP A 308 1.80 15.61 10.88
C ASP A 308 0.31 15.64 10.54
N GLU A 309 -0.05 15.93 9.28
CA GLU A 309 -1.43 15.95 8.83
C GLU A 309 -2.02 14.53 8.82
N VAL A 310 -1.23 13.53 8.42
CA VAL A 310 -1.66 12.12 8.45
C VAL A 310 -1.78 11.63 9.90
N ASN A 311 -0.89 12.01 10.80
CA ASN A 311 -1.00 11.70 12.22
C ASN A 311 -2.27 12.31 12.83
N ALA A 312 -2.54 13.58 12.56
CA ALA A 312 -3.77 14.24 13.03
C ALA A 312 -5.04 13.58 12.48
N PHE A 313 -5.03 13.21 11.19
CA PHE A 313 -6.13 12.48 10.54
C PHE A 313 -6.38 11.13 11.22
N LEU A 314 -5.35 10.31 11.42
CA LEU A 314 -5.47 8.98 12.04
C LEU A 314 -5.92 9.08 13.49
N LEU A 315 -5.28 9.94 14.30
CA LEU A 315 -5.65 10.14 15.71
C LEU A 315 -7.08 10.67 15.86
N GLY A 316 -7.46 11.61 14.99
CA GLY A 316 -8.83 12.14 14.95
C GLY A 316 -9.88 11.11 14.54
N PHE A 317 -9.54 10.15 13.67
CA PHE A 317 -10.40 9.03 13.34
C PHE A 317 -10.52 8.04 14.49
N LEU A 318 -9.38 7.60 15.03
CA LEU A 318 -9.30 6.61 16.10
C LEU A 318 -10.00 7.04 17.39
N SER A 319 -9.92 8.32 17.74
CA SER A 319 -10.57 8.87 18.95
C SER A 319 -12.10 8.84 18.90
N ARG A 320 -12.69 8.56 17.75
CA ARG A 320 -14.15 8.49 17.53
C ARG A 320 -14.67 7.06 17.32
N LEU A 321 -13.81 6.05 17.50
CA LEU A 321 -14.15 4.63 17.44
C LEU A 321 -14.57 4.10 18.81
#